data_94e2582689fd548848923a08b13aaa1c
#
_entry.id   94e2582689fd548848923a08b13aaa1c
#
_cell.length_a   1.000
_cell.length_b   1.000
_cell.length_c   1.000
_cell.angle_alpha   90.00
_cell.angle_beta   90.00
_cell.angle_gamma   90.00
#
_symmetry.space_group_name_H-M   'P 1'
#
loop_
_entity.id
_entity.type
_entity.pdbx_description
1 polymer ?
#
loop_
_entity_poly.entity_id
_entity_poly.type
_entity_poly.pdbx_seq_one_letter_code
_entity_poly.pdbx_strand_id
1 'polypeptide(L)'
;MIPMIEALRRTALARPDQPAITVEGEGALTWSELDRRTNRLARAFAQLGVDEGDLVTIGLPNSLGFVESTVATLKLGAIPQMVSQRMPDMERQAIVELADSRLVVGTDPAAHPGRQVLAQVPELDPSVDGSALPLRVSTSWKAPTSGGSTGRPKLIVSGASAVVDDEGEPPVLIPRDGTVLIPGPLYHNGPFVSAMQALFHGSHTVVERRFEPLLTLDLIERYRPEFVLLVPTMMHRIWRLPAEVRNSRDLSSLKVVFHLAAPCPQWLKEAWLEWMGPERVFELYGATEQQALTIISGVEWLAHRGSVGRPVTGEIQILDASGHPLPPGEVGEIFMRRTPGTEPTYRYVGAVARELQGWETVGDLGWMDADGYVYISDRRSDMILSGGANVYPAEVEAALEQHPAVRSSAVVGLPDEDLGQRVHAIVQLGEPVSLKELREHLTGRLVRYKLPRSFEFVDESLRDDAGKVRRAALRDARL
;
A
#
# COMPACT_ATOMS: atom_id res chain seq x y z
N MET A 1 -21.73 -8.63 -12.20
CA MET A 1 -21.03 -8.95 -10.91
C MET A 1 -21.16 -10.42 -10.61
N ILE A 2 -20.05 -11.13 -10.37
CA ILE A 2 -20.00 -12.53 -9.94
C ILE A 2 -19.10 -12.66 -8.71
N PRO A 3 -19.25 -13.73 -7.90
CA PRO A 3 -18.33 -14.00 -6.80
C PRO A 3 -16.88 -14.14 -7.28
N MET A 4 -15.92 -13.54 -6.55
CA MET A 4 -14.48 -13.61 -6.88
C MET A 4 -14.02 -15.06 -7.06
N ILE A 5 -14.50 -15.96 -6.23
CA ILE A 5 -14.15 -17.39 -6.30
C ILE A 5 -14.74 -18.07 -7.54
N GLU A 6 -15.92 -17.65 -7.99
CA GLU A 6 -16.48 -18.15 -9.24
C GLU A 6 -15.69 -17.64 -10.45
N ALA A 7 -15.21 -16.38 -10.44
CA ALA A 7 -14.32 -15.86 -11.49
C ALA A 7 -13.03 -16.66 -11.59
N LEU A 8 -12.37 -16.95 -10.45
CA LEU A 8 -11.18 -17.79 -10.40
C LEU A 8 -11.45 -19.19 -10.94
N ARG A 9 -12.57 -19.83 -10.51
CA ARG A 9 -12.97 -21.16 -10.97
C ARG A 9 -13.20 -21.19 -12.48
N ARG A 10 -13.90 -20.19 -13.04
CA ARG A 10 -14.12 -20.09 -14.51
C ARG A 10 -12.79 -20.01 -15.25
N THR A 11 -11.83 -19.22 -14.75
CA THR A 11 -10.49 -19.15 -15.34
C THR A 11 -9.76 -20.49 -15.23
N ALA A 12 -9.85 -21.19 -14.10
CA ALA A 12 -9.24 -22.50 -13.90
C ALA A 12 -9.81 -23.58 -14.85
N LEU A 13 -11.09 -23.49 -15.19
CA LEU A 13 -11.72 -24.38 -16.18
C LEU A 13 -11.33 -24.01 -17.63
N ALA A 14 -11.23 -22.73 -17.94
CA ALA A 14 -10.94 -22.23 -19.29
C ALA A 14 -9.45 -22.36 -19.66
N ARG A 15 -8.55 -22.21 -18.68
CA ARG A 15 -7.09 -22.13 -18.89
C ARG A 15 -6.33 -22.91 -17.81
N PRO A 16 -6.62 -24.24 -17.62
CA PRO A 16 -6.15 -25.01 -16.48
C PRO A 16 -4.63 -25.03 -16.31
N ASP A 17 -3.88 -25.07 -17.38
CA ASP A 17 -2.43 -25.27 -17.41
C ASP A 17 -1.63 -23.95 -17.52
N GLN A 18 -2.32 -22.82 -17.68
CA GLN A 18 -1.64 -21.52 -17.69
C GLN A 18 -1.28 -21.08 -16.27
N PRO A 19 -0.18 -20.30 -16.10
CA PRO A 19 0.22 -19.80 -14.78
C PRO A 19 -0.82 -18.81 -14.24
N ALA A 20 -1.24 -19.03 -12.99
CA ALA A 20 -2.09 -18.13 -12.23
C ALA A 20 -1.25 -17.20 -11.37
N ILE A 21 -0.28 -17.78 -10.65
CA ILE A 21 0.60 -17.05 -9.75
C ILE A 21 2.01 -17.62 -9.81
N THR A 22 2.98 -16.73 -9.77
CA THR A 22 4.40 -17.05 -9.57
C THR A 22 4.92 -16.25 -8.39
N VAL A 23 5.56 -16.92 -7.43
CA VAL A 23 6.31 -16.26 -6.35
C VAL A 23 7.79 -16.51 -6.60
N GLU A 24 8.53 -15.43 -6.74
CA GLU A 24 9.96 -15.49 -7.01
C GLU A 24 10.69 -16.32 -5.93
N GLY A 25 11.58 -17.24 -6.39
CA GLY A 25 12.33 -18.14 -5.51
C GLY A 25 11.54 -19.25 -4.82
N GLU A 26 10.21 -19.34 -5.04
CA GLU A 26 9.34 -20.38 -4.47
C GLU A 26 8.74 -21.30 -5.55
N GLY A 27 8.26 -20.70 -6.66
CA GLY A 27 7.67 -21.44 -7.76
C GLY A 27 6.40 -20.80 -8.34
N ALA A 28 5.68 -21.57 -9.14
CA ALA A 28 4.44 -21.13 -9.76
C ALA A 28 3.34 -22.17 -9.56
N LEU A 29 2.08 -21.71 -9.57
CA LEU A 29 0.90 -22.55 -9.65
C LEU A 29 0.13 -22.19 -10.93
N THR A 30 -0.34 -23.20 -11.63
CA THR A 30 -1.32 -23.05 -12.70
C THR A 30 -2.69 -22.71 -12.10
N TRP A 31 -3.62 -22.26 -12.94
CA TRP A 31 -4.99 -21.97 -12.50
C TRP A 31 -5.67 -23.19 -11.89
N SER A 32 -5.50 -24.37 -12.48
CA SER A 32 -6.12 -25.60 -11.97
C SER A 32 -5.45 -26.07 -10.67
N GLU A 33 -4.15 -25.88 -10.50
CA GLU A 33 -3.44 -26.18 -9.27
C GLU A 33 -3.88 -25.23 -8.14
N LEU A 34 -3.92 -23.91 -8.41
CA LEU A 34 -4.38 -22.93 -7.43
C LEU A 34 -5.80 -23.23 -6.97
N ASP A 35 -6.74 -23.51 -7.90
CA ASP A 35 -8.11 -23.81 -7.53
C ASP A 35 -8.21 -25.07 -6.66
N ARG A 36 -7.57 -26.18 -7.07
CA ARG A 36 -7.62 -27.45 -6.32
C ARG A 36 -6.92 -27.36 -4.96
N ARG A 37 -5.76 -26.72 -4.88
CA ARG A 37 -5.01 -26.57 -3.63
C ARG A 37 -5.80 -25.72 -2.63
N THR A 38 -6.38 -24.61 -3.09
CA THR A 38 -7.20 -23.74 -2.24
C THR A 38 -8.55 -24.38 -1.85
N ASN A 39 -9.11 -25.29 -2.65
CA ASN A 39 -10.26 -26.11 -2.26
C ASN A 39 -9.91 -27.04 -1.08
N ARG A 40 -8.76 -27.72 -1.14
CA ARG A 40 -8.26 -28.56 -0.04
C ARG A 40 -7.98 -27.73 1.21
N LEU A 41 -7.31 -26.60 1.04
CA LEU A 41 -6.98 -25.72 2.16
C LEU A 41 -8.23 -25.14 2.83
N ALA A 42 -9.24 -24.77 2.06
CA ALA A 42 -10.52 -24.33 2.61
C ALA A 42 -11.20 -25.42 3.46
N ARG A 43 -11.17 -26.69 3.02
CA ARG A 43 -11.66 -27.81 3.82
C ARG A 43 -10.89 -27.97 5.13
N ALA A 44 -9.57 -27.83 5.10
CA ALA A 44 -8.75 -27.86 6.31
C ALA A 44 -9.08 -26.71 7.26
N PHE A 45 -9.29 -25.49 6.75
CA PHE A 45 -9.73 -24.34 7.56
C PHE A 45 -11.14 -24.57 8.16
N ALA A 46 -12.06 -25.13 7.38
CA ALA A 46 -13.39 -25.49 7.90
C ALA A 46 -13.33 -26.53 9.04
N GLN A 47 -12.41 -27.50 8.96
CA GLN A 47 -12.19 -28.47 10.05
C GLN A 47 -11.63 -27.80 11.32
N LEU A 48 -10.91 -26.67 11.18
CA LEU A 48 -10.46 -25.83 12.29
C LEU A 48 -11.54 -24.85 12.77
N GLY A 49 -12.75 -24.96 12.21
CA GLY A 49 -13.93 -24.22 12.63
C GLY A 49 -14.10 -22.86 11.97
N VAL A 50 -13.42 -22.60 10.86
CA VAL A 50 -13.66 -21.37 10.05
C VAL A 50 -14.96 -21.52 9.28
N ASP A 51 -15.85 -20.53 9.41
CA ASP A 51 -17.13 -20.47 8.71
C ASP A 51 -17.36 -19.08 8.10
N GLU A 52 -18.51 -18.91 7.44
CA GLU A 52 -18.91 -17.67 6.80
C GLU A 52 -18.90 -16.48 7.77
N GLY A 53 -18.31 -15.37 7.35
CA GLY A 53 -18.19 -14.13 8.14
C GLY A 53 -17.05 -14.12 9.17
N ASP A 54 -16.39 -15.24 9.44
CA ASP A 54 -15.23 -15.29 10.33
C ASP A 54 -14.03 -14.51 9.76
N LEU A 55 -13.23 -13.91 10.63
CA LEU A 55 -11.95 -13.33 10.28
C LEU A 55 -10.84 -14.38 10.38
N VAL A 56 -10.02 -14.47 9.32
CA VAL A 56 -8.81 -15.29 9.30
C VAL A 56 -7.60 -14.37 9.19
N THR A 57 -6.78 -14.33 10.24
CA THR A 57 -5.53 -13.54 10.22
C THR A 57 -4.44 -14.27 9.45
N ILE A 58 -3.85 -13.60 8.46
CA ILE A 58 -2.77 -14.11 7.62
C ILE A 58 -1.51 -13.28 7.88
N GLY A 59 -0.54 -13.87 8.61
CA GLY A 59 0.74 -13.27 8.98
C GLY A 59 1.93 -13.90 8.22
N LEU A 60 1.70 -14.35 6.99
CA LEU A 60 2.71 -14.96 6.14
C LEU A 60 3.52 -13.90 5.35
N PRO A 61 4.77 -14.22 4.95
CA PRO A 61 5.48 -13.42 3.95
C PRO A 61 4.79 -13.48 2.59
N ASN A 62 5.26 -12.68 1.62
CA ASN A 62 4.94 -12.90 0.22
C ASN A 62 5.31 -14.33 -0.17
N SER A 63 4.31 -15.16 -0.40
CA SER A 63 4.47 -16.61 -0.64
C SER A 63 3.24 -17.16 -1.36
N LEU A 64 3.38 -18.32 -1.97
CA LEU A 64 2.21 -19.06 -2.46
C LEU A 64 1.20 -19.31 -1.33
N GLY A 65 1.69 -19.65 -0.14
CA GLY A 65 0.86 -19.89 1.04
C GLY A 65 0.04 -18.68 1.48
N PHE A 66 0.53 -17.44 1.30
CA PHE A 66 -0.25 -16.23 1.56
C PHE A 66 -1.46 -16.14 0.63
N VAL A 67 -1.24 -16.35 -0.67
CA VAL A 67 -2.31 -16.30 -1.68
C VAL A 67 -3.29 -17.45 -1.50
N GLU A 68 -2.78 -18.67 -1.27
CA GLU A 68 -3.61 -19.85 -1.02
C GLU A 68 -4.49 -19.65 0.22
N SER A 69 -3.93 -19.12 1.33
CA SER A 69 -4.70 -18.83 2.55
C SER A 69 -5.79 -17.78 2.31
N THR A 70 -5.47 -16.74 1.53
CA THR A 70 -6.45 -15.70 1.18
C THR A 70 -7.61 -16.27 0.36
N VAL A 71 -7.30 -17.02 -0.69
CA VAL A 71 -8.32 -17.63 -1.57
C VAL A 71 -9.13 -18.68 -0.81
N ALA A 72 -8.49 -19.53 0.01
CA ALA A 72 -9.16 -20.53 0.83
C ALA A 72 -10.14 -19.89 1.84
N THR A 73 -9.75 -18.77 2.44
CA THR A 73 -10.62 -18.00 3.34
C THR A 73 -11.85 -17.49 2.59
N LEU A 74 -11.67 -16.88 1.41
CA LEU A 74 -12.78 -16.38 0.58
C LEU A 74 -13.71 -17.53 0.10
N LYS A 75 -13.16 -18.73 -0.16
CA LYS A 75 -13.96 -19.91 -0.53
C LYS A 75 -14.93 -20.37 0.57
N LEU A 76 -14.65 -20.04 1.82
CA LEU A 76 -15.53 -20.31 2.95
C LEU A 76 -16.53 -19.18 3.23
N GLY A 77 -16.49 -18.07 2.46
CA GLY A 77 -17.27 -16.89 2.78
C GLY A 77 -16.70 -16.11 3.97
N ALA A 78 -15.50 -16.45 4.44
CA ALA A 78 -14.78 -15.80 5.51
C ALA A 78 -13.97 -14.58 4.99
N ILE A 79 -13.45 -13.77 5.91
CA ILE A 79 -12.82 -12.49 5.62
C ILE A 79 -11.32 -12.59 5.86
N PRO A 80 -10.45 -12.44 4.84
CA PRO A 80 -9.00 -12.39 5.03
C PRO A 80 -8.58 -11.09 5.69
N GLN A 81 -7.83 -11.20 6.80
CA GLN A 81 -7.25 -10.12 7.56
C GLN A 81 -5.72 -10.25 7.52
N MET A 82 -5.03 -9.29 6.93
CA MET A 82 -3.61 -9.37 6.66
C MET A 82 -2.80 -8.60 7.71
N VAL A 83 -1.71 -9.21 8.19
CA VAL A 83 -0.74 -8.58 9.09
C VAL A 83 0.69 -8.81 8.62
N SER A 84 1.60 -7.90 8.95
CA SER A 84 3.02 -8.11 8.69
C SER A 84 3.56 -9.30 9.52
N GLN A 85 4.28 -10.21 8.88
CA GLN A 85 5.02 -11.25 9.60
C GLN A 85 6.09 -10.69 10.54
N ARG A 86 6.58 -9.47 10.27
CA ARG A 86 7.61 -8.78 11.08
C ARG A 86 7.03 -7.89 12.18
N MET A 87 5.71 -7.87 12.31
CA MET A 87 5.05 -7.11 13.36
C MET A 87 5.44 -7.68 14.73
N PRO A 88 5.78 -6.84 15.72
CA PRO A 88 6.04 -7.30 17.07
C PRO A 88 4.89 -8.15 17.62
N ASP A 89 5.19 -9.19 18.38
CA ASP A 89 4.19 -10.17 18.87
C ASP A 89 3.08 -9.49 19.67
N MET A 90 3.40 -8.53 20.53
CA MET A 90 2.39 -7.80 21.30
C MET A 90 1.41 -7.00 20.43
N GLU A 91 1.92 -6.33 19.38
CA GLU A 91 1.09 -5.58 18.44
C GLU A 91 0.21 -6.54 17.62
N ARG A 92 0.77 -7.65 17.15
CA ARG A 92 0.06 -8.68 16.40
C ARG A 92 -1.01 -9.35 17.26
N GLN A 93 -0.70 -9.67 18.53
CA GLN A 93 -1.67 -10.23 19.47
C GLN A 93 -2.85 -9.28 19.68
N ALA A 94 -2.61 -7.99 19.89
CA ALA A 94 -3.67 -7.00 20.03
C ALA A 94 -4.57 -6.92 18.79
N ILE A 95 -4.00 -7.08 17.58
CA ILE A 95 -4.77 -7.10 16.32
C ILE A 95 -5.61 -8.38 16.22
N VAL A 96 -5.04 -9.54 16.53
CA VAL A 96 -5.74 -10.83 16.50
C VAL A 96 -6.90 -10.86 17.50
N GLU A 97 -6.71 -10.29 18.68
CA GLU A 97 -7.75 -10.12 19.70
C GLU A 97 -8.85 -9.16 19.23
N LEU A 98 -8.44 -8.00 18.66
CA LEU A 98 -9.36 -7.01 18.11
C LEU A 98 -10.21 -7.58 16.95
N ALA A 99 -9.59 -8.39 16.09
CA ALA A 99 -10.23 -9.06 14.97
C ALA A 99 -11.14 -10.20 15.41
N ASP A 100 -10.99 -10.67 16.65
CA ASP A 100 -11.58 -11.94 17.12
C ASP A 100 -11.34 -13.09 16.14
N SER A 101 -10.12 -13.20 15.64
CA SER A 101 -9.76 -14.09 14.53
C SER A 101 -10.06 -15.56 14.88
N ARG A 102 -10.82 -16.22 14.02
CA ARG A 102 -11.15 -17.64 14.16
C ARG A 102 -9.94 -18.54 13.95
N LEU A 103 -9.09 -18.14 13.01
CA LEU A 103 -7.85 -18.82 12.65
C LEU A 103 -6.74 -17.79 12.44
N VAL A 104 -5.53 -18.12 12.89
CA VAL A 104 -4.31 -17.34 12.60
C VAL A 104 -3.35 -18.21 11.82
N VAL A 105 -2.84 -17.73 10.70
CA VAL A 105 -1.92 -18.46 9.81
C VAL A 105 -0.61 -17.71 9.70
N GLY A 106 0.54 -18.40 9.85
CA GLY A 106 1.87 -17.84 9.66
C GLY A 106 2.48 -17.22 10.92
N THR A 107 2.05 -17.67 12.11
CA THR A 107 2.59 -17.18 13.39
C THR A 107 2.86 -18.34 14.34
N ASP A 108 3.67 -18.10 15.37
CA ASP A 108 3.92 -19.09 16.42
C ASP A 108 2.61 -19.32 17.22
N PRO A 109 2.14 -20.58 17.37
CA PRO A 109 1.01 -20.92 18.23
C PRO A 109 1.15 -20.42 19.67
N ALA A 110 2.36 -20.38 20.21
CA ALA A 110 2.62 -19.90 21.56
C ALA A 110 2.33 -18.38 21.73
N ALA A 111 2.37 -17.62 20.63
CA ALA A 111 2.06 -16.19 20.65
C ALA A 111 0.55 -15.89 20.76
N HIS A 112 -0.32 -16.87 20.53
CA HIS A 112 -1.79 -16.68 20.53
C HIS A 112 -2.49 -17.78 21.32
N PRO A 113 -2.30 -17.86 22.65
CA PRO A 113 -2.90 -18.90 23.48
C PRO A 113 -4.43 -18.85 23.40
N GLY A 114 -5.05 -20.04 23.25
CA GLY A 114 -6.51 -20.18 23.15
C GLY A 114 -7.10 -19.92 21.75
N ARG A 115 -6.29 -19.58 20.75
CA ARG A 115 -6.71 -19.46 19.35
C ARG A 115 -6.28 -20.67 18.52
N GLN A 116 -7.00 -20.93 17.43
CA GLN A 116 -6.52 -21.85 16.39
C GLN A 116 -5.39 -21.17 15.60
N VAL A 117 -4.23 -21.80 15.58
CA VAL A 117 -3.04 -21.24 14.91
C VAL A 117 -2.37 -22.29 14.04
N LEU A 118 -2.04 -21.92 12.82
CA LEU A 118 -1.19 -22.66 11.92
C LEU A 118 0.11 -21.86 11.74
N ALA A 119 1.24 -22.39 12.21
CA ALA A 119 2.54 -21.75 12.05
C ALA A 119 2.94 -21.57 10.58
N GLN A 120 2.45 -22.44 9.72
CA GLN A 120 2.62 -22.39 8.25
C GLN A 120 1.40 -23.03 7.59
N VAL A 121 1.24 -22.78 6.29
CA VAL A 121 0.24 -23.50 5.50
C VAL A 121 0.58 -25.00 5.51
N PRO A 122 -0.37 -25.88 5.89
CA PRO A 122 -0.07 -27.31 5.93
C PRO A 122 0.15 -27.87 4.52
N GLU A 123 1.08 -28.81 4.40
CA GLU A 123 1.14 -29.65 3.21
C GLU A 123 -0.12 -30.53 3.21
N LEU A 124 -0.91 -30.38 2.16
CA LEU A 124 -2.15 -31.14 2.03
C LEU A 124 -1.91 -32.35 1.12
N ASP A 125 -2.31 -33.52 1.61
CA ASP A 125 -2.26 -34.76 0.85
C ASP A 125 -3.04 -34.57 -0.48
N PRO A 126 -2.41 -34.81 -1.64
CA PRO A 126 -3.07 -34.76 -2.94
C PRO A 126 -4.31 -35.66 -3.06
N SER A 127 -4.43 -36.72 -2.23
CA SER A 127 -5.61 -37.60 -2.17
C SER A 127 -6.83 -36.96 -1.50
N VAL A 128 -6.64 -35.87 -0.72
CA VAL A 128 -7.75 -35.10 -0.16
C VAL A 128 -8.55 -34.46 -1.29
N ASP A 129 -9.87 -34.49 -1.16
CA ASP A 129 -10.78 -33.96 -2.17
C ASP A 129 -10.48 -32.50 -2.51
N GLY A 130 -10.06 -32.26 -3.74
CA GLY A 130 -9.78 -30.93 -4.31
C GLY A 130 -10.93 -30.39 -5.18
N SER A 131 -12.11 -31.03 -5.16
CA SER A 131 -13.28 -30.56 -5.91
C SER A 131 -13.79 -29.21 -5.36
N ALA A 132 -14.58 -28.51 -6.16
CA ALA A 132 -15.15 -27.22 -5.77
C ALA A 132 -16.04 -27.35 -4.52
N LEU A 133 -15.95 -26.36 -3.63
CA LEU A 133 -16.87 -26.23 -2.51
C LEU A 133 -18.20 -25.57 -2.97
N PRO A 134 -19.26 -25.70 -2.15
CA PRO A 134 -20.45 -24.86 -2.33
C PRO A 134 -20.08 -23.39 -2.37
N LEU A 135 -20.64 -22.65 -3.31
CA LEU A 135 -20.33 -21.24 -3.51
C LEU A 135 -20.83 -20.41 -2.32
N ARG A 136 -19.93 -19.67 -1.70
CA ARG A 136 -20.21 -18.70 -0.64
C ARG A 136 -19.63 -17.35 -1.06
N VAL A 137 -20.19 -16.26 -0.58
CA VAL A 137 -19.74 -14.91 -0.85
C VAL A 137 -19.44 -14.21 0.46
N SER A 138 -18.18 -13.92 0.71
CA SER A 138 -17.81 -13.13 1.88
C SER A 138 -18.46 -11.75 1.81
N THR A 139 -19.05 -11.31 2.91
CA THR A 139 -19.68 -9.98 3.05
C THR A 139 -18.64 -8.86 2.99
N SER A 140 -17.36 -9.20 3.23
CA SER A 140 -16.22 -8.31 3.10
C SER A 140 -15.05 -9.07 2.51
N TRP A 141 -14.49 -8.59 1.41
CA TRP A 141 -13.41 -9.33 0.72
C TRP A 141 -12.02 -9.12 1.32
N LYS A 142 -11.88 -8.19 2.28
CA LYS A 142 -10.62 -7.93 3.01
C LYS A 142 -10.86 -7.13 4.29
N ALA A 143 -9.95 -7.30 5.25
CA ALA A 143 -9.90 -6.51 6.49
C ALA A 143 -8.45 -6.13 6.85
N PRO A 144 -7.79 -5.23 6.10
CA PRO A 144 -6.44 -4.81 6.44
C PRO A 144 -6.38 -4.06 7.77
N THR A 145 -5.20 -4.11 8.41
CA THR A 145 -4.89 -3.29 9.59
C THR A 145 -4.24 -1.97 9.18
N SER A 146 -4.48 -0.95 9.97
CA SER A 146 -3.74 0.30 9.92
C SER A 146 -3.24 0.63 11.33
N GLY A 147 -1.96 1.00 11.43
CA GLY A 147 -1.46 1.66 12.63
C GLY A 147 -2.17 2.99 12.77
N GLY A 148 -3.10 3.13 13.73
CA GLY A 148 -3.79 4.38 13.97
C GLY A 148 -2.80 5.49 14.34
N SER A 149 -3.09 6.74 13.96
CA SER A 149 -2.36 7.93 14.42
C SER A 149 -2.32 8.07 15.95
N THR A 150 -3.18 7.31 16.65
CA THR A 150 -3.27 7.22 18.10
C THR A 150 -2.39 6.13 18.72
N GLY A 151 -1.59 5.40 17.91
CA GLY A 151 -0.76 4.28 18.37
C GLY A 151 -1.55 2.99 18.68
N ARG A 152 -2.88 3.00 18.58
CA ARG A 152 -3.70 1.80 18.77
C ARG A 152 -4.04 1.18 17.41
N PRO A 153 -3.96 -0.16 17.25
CA PRO A 153 -4.33 -0.81 16.02
C PRO A 153 -5.84 -0.68 15.76
N LYS A 154 -6.19 -0.58 14.48
CA LYS A 154 -7.58 -0.64 14.01
C LYS A 154 -7.67 -1.53 12.77
N LEU A 155 -8.82 -2.18 12.60
CA LEU A 155 -9.14 -2.88 11.36
C LEU A 155 -10.00 -1.98 10.47
N ILE A 156 -9.76 -2.06 9.19
CA ILE A 156 -10.54 -1.42 8.14
C ILE A 156 -11.23 -2.53 7.36
N VAL A 157 -12.40 -2.93 7.83
CA VAL A 157 -13.18 -3.99 7.17
C VAL A 157 -13.87 -3.40 5.95
N SER A 158 -13.59 -3.95 4.76
CA SER A 158 -14.20 -3.48 3.52
C SER A 158 -15.72 -3.58 3.55
N GLY A 159 -16.42 -2.56 3.07
CA GLY A 159 -17.86 -2.61 2.86
C GLY A 159 -18.27 -3.38 1.60
N ALA A 160 -17.31 -3.61 0.70
CA ALA A 160 -17.56 -4.39 -0.51
C ALA A 160 -17.48 -5.89 -0.23
N SER A 161 -18.50 -6.63 -0.67
CA SER A 161 -18.50 -8.10 -0.68
C SER A 161 -17.46 -8.64 -1.68
N ALA A 162 -17.19 -9.96 -1.58
CA ALA A 162 -16.20 -10.64 -2.43
C ALA A 162 -16.78 -10.95 -3.84
N VAL A 163 -17.07 -9.87 -4.60
CA VAL A 163 -17.56 -9.94 -5.98
C VAL A 163 -16.70 -9.10 -6.92
N VAL A 164 -16.67 -9.48 -8.19
CA VAL A 164 -16.00 -8.73 -9.27
C VAL A 164 -16.96 -8.50 -10.44
N ASP A 165 -16.68 -7.47 -11.20
CA ASP A 165 -17.30 -7.25 -12.49
C ASP A 165 -16.52 -8.05 -13.55
N ASP A 166 -17.10 -9.16 -14.00
CA ASP A 166 -16.45 -10.07 -14.95
C ASP A 166 -16.58 -9.62 -16.42
N GLU A 167 -17.40 -8.60 -16.69
CA GLU A 167 -17.58 -8.03 -18.03
C GLU A 167 -16.98 -6.61 -18.16
N GLY A 168 -16.98 -5.84 -17.06
CA GLY A 168 -16.48 -4.47 -17.02
C GLY A 168 -14.94 -4.37 -16.97
N GLU A 169 -14.45 -3.13 -17.02
CA GLU A 169 -13.03 -2.86 -16.89
C GLU A 169 -12.53 -3.19 -15.48
N PRO A 170 -11.40 -3.91 -15.35
CA PRO A 170 -10.80 -4.15 -14.04
C PRO A 170 -10.45 -2.84 -13.34
N PRO A 171 -10.54 -2.77 -12.00
CA PRO A 171 -10.25 -1.55 -11.26
C PRO A 171 -8.75 -1.18 -11.37
N VAL A 172 -8.48 0.11 -11.22
CA VAL A 172 -7.13 0.70 -11.08
C VAL A 172 -6.13 0.28 -12.17
N LEU A 173 -6.57 0.24 -13.43
CA LEU A 173 -5.75 -0.03 -14.60
C LEU A 173 -5.10 -1.44 -14.63
N ILE A 174 -5.59 -2.38 -13.84
CA ILE A 174 -5.13 -3.77 -13.86
C ILE A 174 -5.54 -4.41 -15.20
N PRO A 175 -4.65 -5.11 -15.91
CA PRO A 175 -5.03 -5.78 -17.16
C PRO A 175 -5.95 -6.98 -16.88
N ARG A 176 -6.87 -7.24 -17.79
CA ARG A 176 -7.60 -8.50 -17.84
C ARG A 176 -6.79 -9.50 -18.65
N ASP A 177 -6.66 -10.73 -18.14
CA ASP A 177 -5.94 -11.83 -18.81
C ASP A 177 -4.47 -11.53 -19.19
N GLY A 178 -3.87 -10.52 -18.56
CA GLY A 178 -2.50 -10.10 -18.77
C GLY A 178 -1.51 -10.66 -17.74
N THR A 179 -0.39 -9.99 -17.54
CA THR A 179 0.59 -10.29 -16.50
C THR A 179 0.82 -9.05 -15.62
N VAL A 180 0.87 -9.25 -14.32
CA VAL A 180 1.04 -8.18 -13.31
C VAL A 180 2.22 -8.51 -12.41
N LEU A 181 3.08 -7.54 -12.14
CA LEU A 181 4.20 -7.68 -11.19
C LEU A 181 3.90 -6.88 -9.92
N ILE A 182 4.01 -7.55 -8.77
CA ILE A 182 3.80 -6.99 -7.43
C ILE A 182 5.08 -7.17 -6.60
N PRO A 183 5.99 -6.19 -6.57
CA PRO A 183 7.19 -6.24 -5.76
C PRO A 183 6.94 -5.96 -4.28
N GLY A 184 5.82 -5.30 -3.97
CA GLY A 184 5.47 -4.87 -2.62
C GLY A 184 4.89 -5.98 -1.74
N PRO A 185 4.93 -5.79 -0.41
CA PRO A 185 4.43 -6.79 0.53
C PRO A 185 2.90 -6.90 0.51
N LEU A 186 2.39 -8.11 0.34
CA LEU A 186 0.97 -8.42 0.20
C LEU A 186 0.12 -8.11 1.46
N TYR A 187 0.73 -7.93 2.61
CA TYR A 187 -0.01 -7.51 3.81
C TYR A 187 -0.42 -6.03 3.80
N HIS A 188 0.11 -5.21 2.88
CA HIS A 188 -0.35 -3.84 2.65
C HIS A 188 -1.49 -3.77 1.64
N ASN A 189 -2.41 -2.83 1.86
CA ASN A 189 -3.64 -2.72 1.07
C ASN A 189 -3.39 -2.59 -0.45
N GLY A 190 -2.47 -1.72 -0.89
CA GLY A 190 -2.18 -1.52 -2.32
C GLY A 190 -1.73 -2.79 -3.02
N PRO A 191 -0.61 -3.42 -2.61
CA PRO A 191 -0.15 -4.70 -3.17
C PRO A 191 -1.18 -5.81 -3.08
N PHE A 192 -1.91 -5.94 -1.96
CA PHE A 192 -2.96 -6.93 -1.79
C PHE A 192 -4.08 -6.76 -2.80
N VAL A 193 -4.63 -5.54 -2.90
CA VAL A 193 -5.72 -5.23 -3.83
C VAL A 193 -5.28 -5.52 -5.26
N SER A 194 -4.09 -5.04 -5.67
CA SER A 194 -3.61 -5.24 -7.03
C SER A 194 -3.38 -6.71 -7.36
N ALA A 195 -2.79 -7.49 -6.44
CA ALA A 195 -2.55 -8.92 -6.64
C ALA A 195 -3.86 -9.71 -6.75
N MET A 196 -4.79 -9.48 -5.82
CA MET A 196 -6.06 -10.23 -5.80
C MET A 196 -6.97 -9.84 -6.95
N GLN A 197 -7.08 -8.53 -7.27
CA GLN A 197 -7.86 -8.09 -8.43
C GLN A 197 -7.28 -8.65 -9.74
N ALA A 198 -5.95 -8.71 -9.89
CA ALA A 198 -5.32 -9.34 -11.04
C ALA A 198 -5.71 -10.82 -11.17
N LEU A 199 -5.63 -11.58 -10.09
CA LEU A 199 -6.06 -13.00 -10.07
C LEU A 199 -7.54 -13.16 -10.42
N PHE A 200 -8.42 -12.38 -9.83
CA PHE A 200 -9.86 -12.51 -10.06
C PHE A 200 -10.31 -12.00 -11.43
N HIS A 201 -9.45 -11.25 -12.14
CA HIS A 201 -9.66 -10.86 -13.55
C HIS A 201 -8.82 -11.69 -14.52
N GLY A 202 -8.33 -12.85 -14.10
CA GLY A 202 -7.66 -13.82 -14.97
C GLY A 202 -6.21 -13.50 -15.33
N SER A 203 -5.58 -12.53 -14.68
CA SER A 203 -4.19 -12.17 -14.97
C SER A 203 -3.20 -13.05 -14.19
N HIS A 204 -2.10 -13.42 -14.86
CA HIS A 204 -0.95 -14.04 -14.19
C HIS A 204 -0.31 -13.04 -13.23
N THR A 205 -0.28 -13.35 -11.96
CA THR A 205 0.30 -12.50 -10.91
C THR A 205 1.69 -12.97 -10.54
N VAL A 206 2.69 -12.12 -10.78
CA VAL A 206 4.10 -12.36 -10.38
C VAL A 206 4.36 -11.55 -9.11
N VAL A 207 4.84 -12.20 -8.06
CA VAL A 207 5.10 -11.59 -6.75
C VAL A 207 6.56 -11.77 -6.37
N GLU A 208 7.21 -10.68 -5.96
CA GLU A 208 8.52 -10.78 -5.33
C GLU A 208 8.36 -11.17 -3.85
N ARG A 209 9.21 -12.07 -3.36
CA ARG A 209 9.25 -12.39 -1.93
C ARG A 209 9.67 -11.19 -1.10
N ARG A 210 10.59 -10.40 -1.63
CA ARG A 210 11.08 -9.16 -1.03
C ARG A 210 11.61 -8.27 -2.14
N PHE A 211 11.15 -7.04 -2.16
CA PHE A 211 11.59 -6.05 -3.15
C PHE A 211 13.12 -5.92 -3.18
N GLU A 212 13.68 -6.07 -4.38
CA GLU A 212 15.08 -5.84 -4.71
C GLU A 212 15.15 -5.15 -6.08
N PRO A 213 15.79 -3.95 -6.20
CA PRO A 213 15.71 -3.13 -7.42
C PRO A 213 16.11 -3.81 -8.71
N LEU A 214 17.22 -4.57 -8.71
CA LEU A 214 17.69 -5.27 -9.90
C LEU A 214 16.78 -6.46 -10.24
N LEU A 215 16.37 -7.22 -9.22
CA LEU A 215 15.45 -8.34 -9.39
C LEU A 215 14.11 -7.88 -9.99
N THR A 216 13.56 -6.73 -9.55
CA THR A 216 12.34 -6.18 -10.16
C THR A 216 12.51 -5.98 -11.66
N LEU A 217 13.66 -5.42 -12.11
CA LEU A 217 13.92 -5.25 -13.54
C LEU A 217 14.09 -6.58 -14.29
N ASP A 218 14.78 -7.55 -13.67
CA ASP A 218 14.93 -8.91 -14.22
C ASP A 218 13.59 -9.63 -14.37
N LEU A 219 12.68 -9.45 -13.40
CA LEU A 219 11.32 -10.02 -13.46
C LEU A 219 10.45 -9.35 -14.53
N ILE A 220 10.59 -8.03 -14.73
CA ILE A 220 9.91 -7.33 -15.83
C ILE A 220 10.37 -7.89 -17.18
N GLU A 221 11.67 -8.03 -17.41
CA GLU A 221 12.19 -8.60 -18.65
C GLU A 221 11.73 -10.05 -18.85
N ARG A 222 11.81 -10.86 -17.79
CA ARG A 222 11.50 -12.31 -17.84
C ARG A 222 10.02 -12.61 -18.05
N TYR A 223 9.14 -11.97 -17.27
CA TYR A 223 7.70 -12.29 -17.26
C TYR A 223 6.88 -11.35 -18.12
N ARG A 224 7.49 -10.27 -18.63
CA ARG A 224 6.89 -9.27 -19.51
C ARG A 224 5.54 -8.74 -19.00
N PRO A 225 5.44 -8.31 -17.73
CA PRO A 225 4.21 -7.77 -17.18
C PRO A 225 3.77 -6.51 -17.93
N GLU A 226 2.46 -6.33 -18.05
CA GLU A 226 1.86 -5.11 -18.58
C GLU A 226 1.69 -4.04 -17.49
N PHE A 227 1.62 -4.47 -16.24
CA PHE A 227 1.40 -3.63 -15.06
C PHE A 227 2.44 -3.95 -13.98
N VAL A 228 2.98 -2.91 -13.36
CA VAL A 228 3.80 -3.01 -12.14
C VAL A 228 3.32 -2.03 -11.10
N LEU A 229 3.15 -2.51 -9.85
CA LEU A 229 2.84 -1.65 -8.70
C LEU A 229 4.11 -1.30 -7.94
N LEU A 230 4.40 -0.03 -7.82
CA LEU A 230 5.54 0.48 -7.07
C LEU A 230 5.09 1.44 -5.96
N VAL A 231 5.97 1.69 -5.02
CA VAL A 231 5.87 2.85 -4.12
C VAL A 231 7.06 3.77 -4.37
N PRO A 232 6.99 5.07 -4.03
CA PRO A 232 8.07 6.02 -4.35
C PRO A 232 9.46 5.61 -3.87
N THR A 233 9.57 4.91 -2.73
CA THR A 233 10.86 4.37 -2.26
C THR A 233 11.41 3.25 -3.15
N MET A 234 10.56 2.42 -3.74
CA MET A 234 10.98 1.41 -4.72
C MET A 234 11.43 2.10 -6.01
N MET A 235 10.66 3.08 -6.48
CA MET A 235 11.03 3.91 -7.62
C MET A 235 12.40 4.58 -7.42
N HIS A 236 12.63 5.15 -6.24
CA HIS A 236 13.90 5.78 -5.89
C HIS A 236 15.06 4.77 -5.89
N ARG A 237 14.88 3.59 -5.31
CA ARG A 237 15.92 2.55 -5.28
C ARG A 237 16.25 2.00 -6.68
N ILE A 238 15.26 1.83 -7.54
CA ILE A 238 15.47 1.45 -8.95
C ILE A 238 16.21 2.56 -9.67
N TRP A 239 15.82 3.82 -9.47
CA TRP A 239 16.47 4.99 -10.10
C TRP A 239 17.94 5.13 -9.71
N ARG A 240 18.32 4.70 -8.51
CA ARG A 240 19.71 4.73 -7.99
C ARG A 240 20.61 3.63 -8.57
N LEU A 241 20.07 2.66 -9.29
CA LEU A 241 20.91 1.73 -10.05
C LEU A 241 21.71 2.50 -11.11
N PRO A 242 22.96 2.07 -11.43
CA PRO A 242 23.71 2.64 -12.53
C PRO A 242 22.87 2.67 -13.81
N ALA A 243 22.98 3.76 -14.59
CA ALA A 243 22.15 3.97 -15.79
C ALA A 243 22.30 2.81 -16.80
N GLU A 244 23.53 2.29 -16.97
CA GLU A 244 23.80 1.14 -17.83
C GLU A 244 23.07 -0.13 -17.35
N VAL A 245 22.97 -0.34 -16.05
CA VAL A 245 22.23 -1.47 -15.47
C VAL A 245 20.74 -1.28 -15.66
N ARG A 246 20.23 -0.09 -15.32
CA ARG A 246 18.80 0.25 -15.44
C ARG A 246 18.30 0.15 -16.88
N ASN A 247 19.11 0.62 -17.85
CA ASN A 247 18.75 0.65 -19.27
C ASN A 247 19.11 -0.64 -20.02
N SER A 248 19.72 -1.63 -19.37
CA SER A 248 20.09 -2.91 -20.02
C SER A 248 18.96 -3.92 -20.08
N ARG A 249 17.81 -3.66 -19.46
CA ARG A 249 16.65 -4.56 -19.41
C ARG A 249 15.55 -4.12 -20.37
N ASP A 250 14.88 -5.09 -20.98
CA ASP A 250 13.70 -4.82 -21.82
C ASP A 250 12.46 -4.60 -20.96
N LEU A 251 12.06 -3.34 -20.81
CA LEU A 251 10.86 -2.91 -20.09
C LEU A 251 9.68 -2.59 -21.01
N SER A 252 9.78 -2.90 -22.30
CA SER A 252 8.80 -2.52 -23.34
C SER A 252 7.41 -3.11 -23.14
N SER A 253 7.28 -4.20 -22.37
CA SER A 253 6.00 -4.81 -22.04
C SER A 253 5.12 -3.97 -21.13
N LEU A 254 5.74 -3.09 -20.28
CA LEU A 254 5.00 -2.26 -19.34
C LEU A 254 4.12 -1.25 -20.08
N LYS A 255 2.83 -1.34 -19.83
CA LYS A 255 1.81 -0.36 -20.22
C LYS A 255 1.48 0.58 -19.06
N VAL A 256 1.57 0.06 -17.83
CA VAL A 256 1.22 0.78 -16.61
C VAL A 256 2.31 0.60 -15.56
N VAL A 257 2.97 1.69 -15.19
CA VAL A 257 3.78 1.84 -13.99
C VAL A 257 2.94 2.61 -12.98
N PHE A 258 2.37 1.89 -12.04
CA PHE A 258 1.40 2.42 -11.10
C PHE A 258 2.04 2.65 -9.74
N HIS A 259 1.99 3.88 -9.21
CA HIS A 259 2.53 4.14 -7.88
C HIS A 259 1.51 4.80 -6.94
N LEU A 260 1.70 4.58 -5.65
CA LEU A 260 0.79 5.02 -4.59
C LEU A 260 1.45 4.97 -3.20
N ALA A 261 0.68 5.21 -2.16
CA ALA A 261 0.95 4.99 -0.74
C ALA A 261 1.84 6.03 -0.04
N ALA A 262 2.63 6.80 -0.75
CA ALA A 262 3.46 7.86 -0.18
C ALA A 262 3.62 9.02 -1.19
N PRO A 263 3.92 10.23 -0.74
CA PRO A 263 4.25 11.33 -1.65
C PRO A 263 5.43 10.97 -2.55
N CYS A 264 5.29 11.20 -3.84
CA CYS A 264 6.38 11.02 -4.81
C CYS A 264 7.10 12.36 -4.98
N PRO A 265 8.41 12.46 -4.66
CA PRO A 265 9.17 13.68 -4.92
C PRO A 265 9.09 14.09 -6.39
N GLN A 266 8.89 15.38 -6.66
CA GLN A 266 8.71 15.89 -8.02
C GLN A 266 9.84 15.47 -8.97
N TRP A 267 11.10 15.60 -8.52
CA TRP A 267 12.26 15.21 -9.31
C TRP A 267 12.27 13.73 -9.68
N LEU A 268 11.82 12.87 -8.76
CA LEU A 268 11.73 11.41 -8.99
C LEU A 268 10.63 11.09 -10.01
N LYS A 269 9.49 11.75 -9.88
CA LYS A 269 8.39 11.63 -10.83
C LYS A 269 8.83 12.05 -12.22
N GLU A 270 9.48 13.22 -12.36
CA GLU A 270 10.02 13.73 -13.64
C GLU A 270 11.00 12.74 -14.27
N ALA A 271 11.94 12.20 -13.47
CA ALA A 271 12.91 11.22 -13.93
C ALA A 271 12.24 9.92 -14.46
N TRP A 272 11.17 9.45 -13.81
CA TRP A 272 10.42 8.28 -14.27
C TRP A 272 9.58 8.59 -15.52
N LEU A 273 9.00 9.79 -15.63
CA LEU A 273 8.28 10.21 -16.83
C LEU A 273 9.20 10.31 -18.05
N GLU A 274 10.43 10.82 -17.86
CA GLU A 274 11.43 10.85 -18.93
C GLU A 274 11.87 9.42 -19.34
N TRP A 275 12.08 8.53 -18.37
CA TRP A 275 12.56 7.17 -18.62
C TRP A 275 11.51 6.24 -19.23
N MET A 276 10.27 6.26 -18.70
CA MET A 276 9.22 5.31 -19.07
C MET A 276 8.23 5.84 -20.10
N GLY A 277 8.19 7.16 -20.30
CA GLY A 277 7.13 7.86 -21.04
C GLY A 277 5.95 8.23 -20.13
N PRO A 278 5.44 9.48 -20.27
CA PRO A 278 4.37 9.98 -19.39
C PRO A 278 3.04 9.24 -19.55
N GLU A 279 2.80 8.60 -20.68
CA GLU A 279 1.59 7.80 -20.96
C GLU A 279 1.54 6.47 -20.17
N ARG A 280 2.66 6.03 -19.59
CA ARG A 280 2.75 4.75 -18.87
C ARG A 280 2.78 4.91 -17.35
N VAL A 281 3.06 6.11 -16.82
CA VAL A 281 3.19 6.34 -15.39
C VAL A 281 1.90 6.90 -14.83
N PHE A 282 1.39 6.27 -13.78
CA PHE A 282 0.14 6.65 -13.12
C PHE A 282 0.34 6.71 -11.61
N GLU A 283 -0.34 7.65 -10.97
CA GLU A 283 -0.36 7.81 -9.53
C GLU A 283 -1.78 7.75 -9.00
N LEU A 284 -1.96 7.04 -7.89
CA LEU A 284 -3.21 7.00 -7.14
C LEU A 284 -3.00 7.60 -5.76
N TYR A 285 -3.89 8.49 -5.37
CA TYR A 285 -4.07 8.89 -3.98
C TYR A 285 -5.44 8.44 -3.48
N GLY A 286 -5.45 7.95 -2.25
CA GLY A 286 -6.63 7.53 -1.52
C GLY A 286 -6.26 6.78 -0.25
N ALA A 287 -7.26 6.60 0.60
CA ALA A 287 -7.12 5.87 1.84
C ALA A 287 -7.56 4.39 1.68
N THR A 288 -7.14 3.55 2.60
CA THR A 288 -7.60 2.15 2.69
C THR A 288 -9.12 2.06 2.86
N GLU A 289 -9.71 3.08 3.41
CA GLU A 289 -11.13 3.31 3.66
C GLU A 289 -11.94 3.54 2.36
N GLN A 290 -11.29 3.96 1.26
CA GLN A 290 -11.86 4.09 -0.09
C GLN A 290 -13.09 5.02 -0.20
N GLN A 291 -13.18 6.07 0.62
CA GLN A 291 -14.27 7.06 0.51
C GLN A 291 -14.21 7.83 -0.81
N ALA A 292 -12.99 8.20 -1.22
CA ALA A 292 -12.69 8.79 -2.52
C ALA A 292 -11.30 8.34 -2.98
N LEU A 293 -11.11 8.27 -4.29
CA LEU A 293 -9.83 7.95 -4.92
C LEU A 293 -9.56 8.96 -6.03
N THR A 294 -8.31 9.40 -6.16
CA THR A 294 -7.84 10.15 -7.33
C THR A 294 -6.87 9.30 -8.14
N ILE A 295 -6.83 9.51 -9.44
CA ILE A 295 -5.82 8.95 -10.34
C ILE A 295 -5.34 10.07 -11.24
N ILE A 296 -4.04 10.11 -11.51
CA ILE A 296 -3.42 11.02 -12.46
C ILE A 296 -2.45 10.26 -13.37
N SER A 297 -2.56 10.48 -14.68
CA SER A 297 -1.56 10.02 -15.64
C SER A 297 -0.34 10.96 -15.62
N GLY A 298 0.81 10.47 -16.07
CA GLY A 298 1.98 11.32 -16.22
C GLY A 298 1.78 12.46 -17.23
N VAL A 299 0.92 12.26 -18.24
CA VAL A 299 0.56 13.30 -19.21
C VAL A 299 -0.18 14.45 -18.51
N GLU A 300 -1.20 14.15 -17.70
CA GLU A 300 -1.91 15.16 -16.92
C GLU A 300 -1.02 15.80 -15.86
N TRP A 301 -0.15 14.98 -15.23
CA TRP A 301 0.77 15.48 -14.20
C TRP A 301 1.74 16.53 -14.74
N LEU A 302 2.19 16.43 -15.99
CA LEU A 302 3.05 17.45 -16.61
C LEU A 302 2.37 18.82 -16.70
N ALA A 303 1.03 18.85 -16.81
CA ALA A 303 0.24 20.08 -16.78
C ALA A 303 -0.09 20.53 -15.33
N HIS A 304 -0.21 19.58 -14.38
CA HIS A 304 -0.57 19.81 -12.98
C HIS A 304 0.50 19.25 -12.04
N ARG A 305 1.72 19.77 -12.15
CA ARG A 305 2.90 19.27 -11.41
C ARG A 305 2.68 19.28 -9.90
N GLY A 306 2.93 18.13 -9.25
CA GLY A 306 2.75 17.95 -7.82
C GLY A 306 1.34 17.51 -7.41
N SER A 307 0.38 17.48 -8.34
CA SER A 307 -0.96 16.96 -8.09
C SER A 307 -0.98 15.45 -8.01
N VAL A 308 -1.91 14.92 -7.23
CA VAL A 308 -2.29 13.49 -7.17
C VAL A 308 -3.55 13.18 -8.00
N GLY A 309 -4.03 14.14 -8.79
CA GLY A 309 -5.15 13.99 -9.69
C GLY A 309 -6.48 14.51 -9.16
N ARG A 310 -7.53 14.21 -9.92
CA ARG A 310 -8.93 14.52 -9.57
C ARG A 310 -9.65 13.28 -9.07
N PRO A 311 -10.69 13.42 -8.24
CA PRO A 311 -11.50 12.29 -7.81
C PRO A 311 -12.07 11.51 -9.02
N VAL A 312 -11.77 10.21 -9.07
CA VAL A 312 -12.36 9.25 -10.03
C VAL A 312 -13.50 8.46 -9.38
N THR A 313 -13.48 8.37 -8.04
CA THR A 313 -14.59 7.86 -7.23
C THR A 313 -14.76 8.75 -6.01
N GLY A 314 -16.00 8.86 -5.52
CA GLY A 314 -16.31 9.71 -4.37
C GLY A 314 -16.10 11.20 -4.65
N GLU A 315 -16.03 11.97 -3.59
CA GLU A 315 -15.87 13.42 -3.62
C GLU A 315 -14.80 13.85 -2.61
N ILE A 316 -14.08 14.93 -2.91
CA ILE A 316 -13.05 15.52 -2.04
C ILE A 316 -13.36 16.99 -1.82
N GLN A 317 -13.22 17.47 -0.59
CA GLN A 317 -13.23 18.88 -0.21
C GLN A 317 -12.04 19.21 0.69
N ILE A 318 -11.59 20.46 0.60
CA ILE A 318 -10.59 21.02 1.50
C ILE A 318 -11.32 21.92 2.50
N LEU A 319 -11.20 21.59 3.79
CA LEU A 319 -11.91 22.33 4.84
C LEU A 319 -10.91 23.02 5.79
N ASP A 320 -11.34 24.17 6.31
CA ASP A 320 -10.64 24.86 7.40
C ASP A 320 -10.86 24.16 8.75
N ALA A 321 -10.25 24.71 9.83
CA ALA A 321 -10.41 24.17 11.17
C ALA A 321 -11.86 24.28 11.73
N SER A 322 -12.69 25.13 11.13
CA SER A 322 -14.11 25.34 11.48
C SER A 322 -15.04 24.47 10.64
N GLY A 323 -14.50 23.75 9.64
CA GLY A 323 -15.26 22.86 8.76
C GLY A 323 -15.90 23.58 7.55
N HIS A 324 -15.45 24.79 7.22
CA HIS A 324 -15.90 25.48 6.03
C HIS A 324 -15.00 25.17 4.83
N PRO A 325 -15.56 25.01 3.62
CA PRO A 325 -14.77 24.83 2.41
C PRO A 325 -13.83 26.01 2.17
N LEU A 326 -12.57 25.70 1.84
CA LEU A 326 -11.56 26.68 1.47
C LEU A 326 -11.61 26.94 -0.05
N PRO A 327 -11.29 28.17 -0.48
CA PRO A 327 -11.15 28.50 -1.89
C PRO A 327 -9.95 27.76 -2.51
N PRO A 328 -9.93 27.63 -3.86
CA PRO A 328 -8.81 27.03 -4.57
C PRO A 328 -7.46 27.64 -4.19
N GLY A 329 -6.44 26.77 -3.99
CA GLY A 329 -5.08 27.17 -3.66
C GLY A 329 -4.80 27.31 -2.16
N GLU A 330 -5.80 27.29 -1.30
CA GLU A 330 -5.62 27.37 0.15
C GLU A 330 -5.47 25.97 0.78
N VAL A 331 -4.48 25.84 1.67
CA VAL A 331 -4.19 24.58 2.35
C VAL A 331 -5.13 24.39 3.54
N GLY A 332 -5.80 23.25 3.57
CA GLY A 332 -6.65 22.82 4.67
C GLY A 332 -6.59 21.32 4.86
N GLU A 333 -7.52 20.80 5.63
CA GLU A 333 -7.65 19.36 5.81
C GLU A 333 -8.49 18.74 4.69
N ILE A 334 -8.00 17.61 4.17
CA ILE A 334 -8.66 16.86 3.11
C ILE A 334 -9.77 16.02 3.71
N PHE A 335 -10.99 16.30 3.30
CA PHE A 335 -12.16 15.52 3.62
C PHE A 335 -12.67 14.79 2.38
N MET A 336 -13.13 13.58 2.57
CA MET A 336 -13.59 12.68 1.53
C MET A 336 -15.01 12.21 1.83
N ARG A 337 -15.78 11.98 0.79
CA ARG A 337 -17.10 11.40 0.89
C ARG A 337 -17.29 10.39 -0.24
N ARG A 338 -17.85 9.21 0.10
CA ARG A 338 -18.25 8.25 -0.93
C ARG A 338 -19.31 8.86 -1.87
N THR A 339 -19.42 8.31 -3.06
CA THR A 339 -20.47 8.71 -4.01
C THR A 339 -21.85 8.62 -3.33
N PRO A 340 -22.65 9.68 -3.34
CA PRO A 340 -23.98 9.66 -2.72
C PRO A 340 -24.84 8.50 -3.24
N GLY A 341 -25.55 7.84 -2.32
CA GLY A 341 -26.42 6.70 -2.65
C GLY A 341 -25.71 5.35 -2.76
N THR A 342 -24.38 5.28 -2.55
CA THR A 342 -23.66 4.01 -2.48
C THR A 342 -23.59 3.49 -1.04
N GLU A 343 -23.40 2.16 -0.91
CA GLU A 343 -23.18 1.52 0.39
C GLU A 343 -21.87 2.01 1.04
N PRO A 344 -21.73 1.92 2.38
CA PRO A 344 -20.49 2.24 3.07
C PRO A 344 -19.31 1.49 2.49
N THR A 345 -18.20 2.20 2.19
CA THR A 345 -16.99 1.61 1.61
C THR A 345 -16.19 0.79 2.63
N TYR A 346 -16.40 1.05 3.92
CA TYR A 346 -15.73 0.34 5.02
C TYR A 346 -16.48 0.49 6.34
N ARG A 347 -16.03 -0.27 7.33
CA ARG A 347 -16.28 -0.04 8.76
C ARG A 347 -15.00 -0.23 9.54
N TYR A 348 -14.81 0.54 10.61
CA TYR A 348 -13.74 0.30 11.57
C TYR A 348 -14.11 -0.74 12.62
N VAL A 349 -13.10 -1.50 13.06
CA VAL A 349 -13.11 -2.22 14.33
C VAL A 349 -11.98 -1.62 15.18
N GLY A 350 -12.29 -1.21 16.40
CA GLY A 350 -11.35 -0.57 17.33
C GLY A 350 -11.12 0.93 17.12
N ALA A 351 -11.87 1.56 16.23
CA ALA A 351 -11.81 3.01 16.02
C ALA A 351 -13.16 3.56 15.52
N VAL A 352 -13.28 4.88 15.52
CA VAL A 352 -14.42 5.62 14.96
C VAL A 352 -13.87 6.55 13.87
N ALA A 353 -14.62 6.68 12.77
CA ALA A 353 -14.31 7.63 11.72
C ALA A 353 -14.38 9.06 12.27
N ARG A 354 -13.46 9.91 11.81
CA ARG A 354 -13.54 11.34 12.08
C ARG A 354 -14.37 11.96 10.96
N GLU A 355 -15.59 12.30 11.31
CA GLU A 355 -16.63 12.74 10.37
C GLU A 355 -17.09 14.17 10.71
N LEU A 356 -17.42 14.93 9.67
CA LEU A 356 -18.06 16.22 9.75
C LEU A 356 -19.13 16.33 8.65
N GLN A 357 -20.40 16.32 9.02
CA GLN A 357 -21.55 16.49 8.10
C GLN A 357 -21.53 15.52 6.90
N GLY A 358 -21.19 14.25 7.13
CA GLY A 358 -21.11 13.21 6.09
C GLY A 358 -19.80 13.21 5.29
N TRP A 359 -18.83 14.05 5.65
CA TRP A 359 -17.48 14.07 5.12
C TRP A 359 -16.50 13.45 6.14
N GLU A 360 -15.66 12.56 5.71
CA GLU A 360 -14.70 11.87 6.56
C GLU A 360 -13.26 12.27 6.21
N THR A 361 -12.37 12.23 7.19
CA THR A 361 -10.95 12.53 6.99
C THR A 361 -10.07 11.46 7.62
N VAL A 362 -8.94 11.19 6.97
CA VAL A 362 -7.85 10.38 7.51
C VAL A 362 -6.70 11.23 8.06
N GLY A 363 -6.87 12.57 8.03
CA GLY A 363 -5.94 13.53 8.61
C GLY A 363 -4.87 14.02 7.64
N ASP A 364 -5.07 13.87 6.33
CA ASP A 364 -4.17 14.44 5.32
C ASP A 364 -4.48 15.94 5.14
N LEU A 365 -3.43 16.74 4.92
CA LEU A 365 -3.48 18.16 4.60
C LEU A 365 -3.15 18.36 3.13
N GLY A 366 -3.82 19.31 2.49
CA GLY A 366 -3.59 19.63 1.10
C GLY A 366 -4.45 20.78 0.61
N TRP A 367 -4.47 20.97 -0.69
CA TRP A 367 -5.26 21.98 -1.36
C TRP A 367 -5.77 21.46 -2.71
N MET A 368 -6.68 22.18 -3.30
CA MET A 368 -7.26 21.87 -4.60
C MET A 368 -7.15 23.10 -5.50
N ASP A 369 -6.81 22.91 -6.77
CA ASP A 369 -6.83 24.01 -7.73
C ASP A 369 -8.23 24.28 -8.28
N ALA A 370 -8.34 25.30 -9.13
CA ALA A 370 -9.63 25.70 -9.75
C ALA A 370 -10.17 24.65 -10.72
N ASP A 371 -9.32 23.77 -11.22
CA ASP A 371 -9.67 22.68 -12.14
C ASP A 371 -10.02 21.37 -11.38
N GLY A 372 -9.96 21.39 -10.05
CA GLY A 372 -10.32 20.27 -9.18
C GLY A 372 -9.20 19.25 -8.96
N TYR A 373 -7.95 19.57 -9.32
CA TYR A 373 -6.80 18.74 -9.02
C TYR A 373 -6.37 18.89 -7.56
N VAL A 374 -6.12 17.78 -6.90
CA VAL A 374 -5.76 17.69 -5.49
C VAL A 374 -4.24 17.65 -5.34
N TYR A 375 -3.73 18.38 -4.34
CA TYR A 375 -2.31 18.45 -3.99
C TYR A 375 -2.16 18.12 -2.51
N ILE A 376 -1.30 17.14 -2.20
CA ILE A 376 -1.05 16.69 -0.82
C ILE A 376 0.14 17.46 -0.25
N SER A 377 -0.06 18.08 0.91
CA SER A 377 1.01 18.78 1.62
C SER A 377 1.72 17.85 2.62
N ASP A 378 0.97 17.25 3.53
CA ASP A 378 1.47 16.25 4.50
C ASP A 378 0.31 15.67 5.33
N ARG A 379 0.63 14.92 6.39
CA ARG A 379 -0.33 14.54 7.43
C ARG A 379 -0.38 15.58 8.53
N ARG A 380 -1.57 15.86 9.04
CA ARG A 380 -1.78 16.79 10.15
C ARG A 380 -1.00 16.39 11.41
N SER A 381 -0.87 15.08 11.67
CA SER A 381 -0.11 14.56 12.83
C SER A 381 1.40 14.77 12.71
N ASP A 382 1.90 14.94 11.50
CA ASP A 382 3.33 14.98 11.19
C ASP A 382 3.84 16.41 10.95
N MET A 383 2.92 17.34 10.65
CA MET A 383 3.24 18.76 10.47
C MET A 383 3.97 19.33 11.70
N ILE A 384 5.07 20.03 11.45
CA ILE A 384 5.89 20.66 12.47
C ILE A 384 5.53 22.14 12.57
N LEU A 385 5.13 22.57 13.76
CA LEU A 385 4.88 23.99 14.04
C LEU A 385 6.15 24.63 14.60
N SER A 386 6.94 25.27 13.74
CA SER A 386 8.23 25.86 14.10
C SER A 386 8.16 27.38 14.05
N GLY A 387 8.23 28.06 15.20
CA GLY A 387 8.16 29.52 15.28
C GLY A 387 6.89 30.11 14.66
N GLY A 388 5.74 29.41 14.77
CA GLY A 388 4.47 29.82 14.19
C GLY A 388 4.31 29.50 12.70
N ALA A 389 5.33 28.92 12.05
CA ALA A 389 5.26 28.52 10.64
C ALA A 389 5.01 27.01 10.53
N ASN A 390 4.14 26.61 9.61
CA ASN A 390 3.91 25.20 9.26
C ASN A 390 5.07 24.70 8.40
N VAL A 391 5.74 23.64 8.85
CA VAL A 391 6.75 22.92 8.09
C VAL A 391 6.24 21.50 7.84
N TYR A 392 6.22 21.12 6.58
CA TYR A 392 5.77 19.81 6.14
C TYR A 392 6.99 18.90 5.97
N PRO A 393 7.14 17.82 6.79
CA PRO A 393 8.26 16.87 6.71
C PRO A 393 8.55 16.37 5.30
N ALA A 394 7.51 16.01 4.54
CA ALA A 394 7.66 15.47 3.20
C ALA A 394 8.41 16.42 2.23
N GLU A 395 8.23 17.73 2.37
CA GLU A 395 8.94 18.72 1.54
C GLU A 395 10.44 18.77 1.87
N VAL A 396 10.78 18.68 3.15
CA VAL A 396 12.18 18.70 3.60
C VAL A 396 12.88 17.38 3.24
N GLU A 397 12.18 16.25 3.40
CA GLU A 397 12.65 14.92 3.00
C GLU A 397 12.89 14.87 1.47
N ALA A 398 11.96 15.38 0.68
CA ALA A 398 12.10 15.45 -0.78
C ALA A 398 13.33 16.26 -1.22
N ALA A 399 13.63 17.34 -0.53
CA ALA A 399 14.84 18.14 -0.79
C ALA A 399 16.12 17.41 -0.37
N LEU A 400 16.12 16.72 0.78
CA LEU A 400 17.24 15.91 1.25
C LEU A 400 17.56 14.77 0.29
N GLU A 401 16.54 14.04 -0.15
CA GLU A 401 16.67 12.85 -1.00
C GLU A 401 17.11 13.16 -2.44
N GLN A 402 17.08 14.42 -2.85
CA GLN A 402 17.74 14.88 -4.09
C GLN A 402 19.27 14.81 -4.01
N HIS A 403 19.86 14.86 -2.81
CA HIS A 403 21.30 14.80 -2.66
C HIS A 403 21.81 13.37 -2.96
N PRO A 404 22.85 13.20 -3.84
CA PRO A 404 23.33 11.87 -4.24
C PRO A 404 23.74 10.97 -3.09
N ALA A 405 24.35 11.53 -2.03
CA ALA A 405 24.77 10.76 -0.87
C ALA A 405 23.63 10.37 0.09
N VAL A 406 22.43 10.96 -0.03
CA VAL A 406 21.29 10.64 0.85
C VAL A 406 20.54 9.44 0.30
N ARG A 407 20.53 8.36 1.06
CA ARG A 407 19.79 7.11 0.73
C ARG A 407 18.32 7.18 1.13
N SER A 408 18.05 7.74 2.30
CA SER A 408 16.70 7.93 2.84
C SER A 408 16.74 9.02 3.92
N SER A 409 15.62 9.67 4.15
CA SER A 409 15.48 10.66 5.22
C SER A 409 14.13 10.56 5.91
N ALA A 410 14.11 11.02 7.17
CA ALA A 410 12.90 11.25 7.93
C ALA A 410 13.03 12.56 8.69
N VAL A 411 11.98 13.37 8.68
CA VAL A 411 11.98 14.67 9.34
C VAL A 411 10.90 14.68 10.42
N VAL A 412 11.28 15.13 11.62
CA VAL A 412 10.40 15.20 12.79
C VAL A 412 10.55 16.53 13.52
N GLY A 413 9.48 16.93 14.22
CA GLY A 413 9.53 18.07 15.13
C GLY A 413 10.01 17.63 16.52
N LEU A 414 11.10 18.22 17.01
CA LEU A 414 11.56 18.05 18.38
C LEU A 414 11.31 19.33 19.18
N PRO A 415 11.10 19.25 20.51
CA PRO A 415 10.90 20.42 21.36
C PRO A 415 12.04 21.45 21.20
N ASP A 416 11.69 22.72 21.23
CA ASP A 416 12.61 23.85 21.16
C ASP A 416 12.06 25.00 22.00
N GLU A 417 12.88 25.58 22.85
CA GLU A 417 12.46 26.61 23.83
C GLU A 417 11.99 27.91 23.12
N ASP A 418 12.61 28.29 21.99
CA ASP A 418 12.28 29.52 21.28
C ASP A 418 11.16 29.32 20.23
N LEU A 419 11.14 28.16 19.57
CA LEU A 419 10.28 27.92 18.41
C LEU A 419 9.07 27.02 18.72
N GLY A 420 8.97 26.48 19.94
CA GLY A 420 8.05 25.41 20.30
C GLY A 420 8.52 24.07 19.75
N GLN A 421 8.77 24.00 18.45
CA GLN A 421 9.39 22.85 17.79
C GLN A 421 10.50 23.29 16.82
N ARG A 422 11.60 22.52 16.77
CA ARG A 422 12.62 22.63 15.72
C ARG A 422 12.49 21.51 14.72
N VAL A 423 12.79 21.80 13.48
CA VAL A 423 12.90 20.81 12.42
C VAL A 423 14.18 19.98 12.63
N HIS A 424 14.02 18.68 12.81
CA HIS A 424 15.12 17.72 12.98
C HIS A 424 15.11 16.71 11.85
N ALA A 425 16.25 16.56 11.15
CA ALA A 425 16.43 15.64 10.05
C ALA A 425 17.22 14.41 10.51
N ILE A 426 16.66 13.23 10.31
CA ILE A 426 17.30 11.93 10.49
C ILE A 426 17.64 11.44 9.08
N VAL A 427 18.92 11.19 8.82
CA VAL A 427 19.41 10.94 7.46
C VAL A 427 20.20 9.64 7.41
N GLN A 428 19.79 8.75 6.53
CA GLN A 428 20.55 7.56 6.17
C GLN A 428 21.38 7.87 4.93
N LEU A 429 22.71 7.75 5.07
CA LEU A 429 23.64 8.03 3.99
C LEU A 429 23.94 6.74 3.17
N GLY A 430 24.11 6.91 1.86
CA GLY A 430 24.68 5.89 0.97
C GLY A 430 26.19 6.07 0.80
N GLU A 431 26.65 7.31 0.89
CA GLU A 431 28.05 7.71 0.79
C GLU A 431 28.36 8.82 1.80
N PRO A 432 29.61 8.96 2.27
CA PRO A 432 29.96 10.02 3.20
C PRO A 432 29.74 11.41 2.62
N VAL A 433 29.10 12.27 3.39
CA VAL A 433 28.88 13.69 3.06
C VAL A 433 28.99 14.57 4.30
N SER A 434 29.50 15.75 4.18
CA SER A 434 29.60 16.69 5.30
C SER A 434 28.26 17.35 5.61
N LEU A 435 28.02 17.67 6.90
CA LEU A 435 26.85 18.43 7.31
C LEU A 435 26.76 19.80 6.63
N LYS A 436 27.92 20.42 6.37
CA LYS A 436 28.00 21.70 5.66
C LYS A 436 27.43 21.57 4.25
N GLU A 437 27.85 20.57 3.52
CA GLU A 437 27.40 20.29 2.15
C GLU A 437 25.89 20.02 2.08
N LEU A 438 25.33 19.21 3.01
CA LEU A 438 23.90 18.99 3.09
C LEU A 438 23.12 20.29 3.38
N ARG A 439 23.64 21.15 4.26
CA ARG A 439 23.01 22.44 4.54
C ARG A 439 23.05 23.37 3.34
N GLU A 440 24.17 23.44 2.63
CA GLU A 440 24.31 24.22 1.40
C GLU A 440 23.34 23.72 0.32
N HIS A 441 23.22 22.40 0.16
CA HIS A 441 22.27 21.78 -0.75
C HIS A 441 20.81 22.17 -0.44
N LEU A 442 20.43 22.16 0.83
CA LEU A 442 19.07 22.52 1.26
C LEU A 442 18.80 24.02 1.15
N THR A 443 19.79 24.87 1.41
CA THR A 443 19.63 26.34 1.35
C THR A 443 19.25 26.83 -0.04
N GLY A 444 19.67 26.14 -1.09
CA GLY A 444 19.27 26.44 -2.47
C GLY A 444 17.87 25.95 -2.86
N ARG A 445 17.18 25.17 -1.98
CA ARG A 445 15.92 24.47 -2.29
C ARG A 445 14.78 24.80 -1.35
N LEU A 446 15.09 25.20 -0.13
CA LEU A 446 14.09 25.44 0.92
C LEU A 446 14.23 26.86 1.47
N VAL A 447 13.09 27.45 1.84
CA VAL A 447 13.08 28.71 2.59
C VAL A 447 13.65 28.50 3.99
N ARG A 448 14.26 29.53 4.56
CA ARG A 448 15.07 29.45 5.77
C ARG A 448 14.39 28.79 6.97
N TYR A 449 13.10 29.02 7.18
CA TYR A 449 12.38 28.46 8.34
C TYR A 449 12.10 26.96 8.22
N LYS A 450 12.17 26.37 7.00
CA LYS A 450 12.03 24.94 6.75
C LYS A 450 13.34 24.17 6.88
N LEU A 451 14.49 24.87 6.94
CA LEU A 451 15.79 24.22 7.04
C LEU A 451 15.93 23.50 8.39
N PRO A 452 16.38 22.22 8.39
CA PRO A 452 16.62 21.49 9.64
C PRO A 452 17.66 22.20 10.51
N ARG A 453 17.31 22.41 11.78
CA ARG A 453 18.22 22.97 12.78
C ARG A 453 19.19 21.93 13.34
N SER A 454 18.76 20.68 13.36
CA SER A 454 19.59 19.57 13.81
C SER A 454 19.50 18.39 12.84
N PHE A 455 20.60 17.62 12.79
CA PHE A 455 20.75 16.46 11.93
C PHE A 455 21.27 15.30 12.77
N GLU A 456 20.80 14.10 12.45
CA GLU A 456 21.29 12.83 12.95
C GLU A 456 21.55 11.90 11.78
N PHE A 457 22.70 11.23 11.79
CA PHE A 457 23.03 10.23 10.78
C PHE A 457 22.85 8.83 11.35
N VAL A 458 22.17 7.97 10.60
CA VAL A 458 21.84 6.61 11.00
C VAL A 458 22.18 5.60 9.91
N ASP A 459 22.49 4.38 10.31
CA ASP A 459 22.75 3.27 9.38
C ASP A 459 21.50 2.42 9.14
N GLU A 460 20.51 2.49 10.06
CA GLU A 460 19.31 1.69 9.99
C GLU A 460 18.31 2.25 8.97
N SER A 461 17.43 1.36 8.50
CA SER A 461 16.36 1.78 7.58
C SER A 461 15.32 2.64 8.29
N LEU A 462 15.09 3.84 7.79
CA LEU A 462 14.09 4.78 8.30
C LEU A 462 12.66 4.45 7.85
N ARG A 463 12.52 3.55 6.88
CA ARG A 463 11.24 3.21 6.26
C ARG A 463 10.98 1.72 6.38
N ASP A 464 9.73 1.36 6.55
CA ASP A 464 9.28 -0.03 6.49
C ASP A 464 9.29 -0.57 5.05
N ASP A 465 8.92 -1.84 4.88
CA ASP A 465 8.91 -2.52 3.57
C ASP A 465 7.91 -1.91 2.57
N ALA A 466 6.95 -1.11 3.03
CA ALA A 466 6.04 -0.34 2.18
C ALA A 466 6.51 1.09 1.92
N GLY A 467 7.72 1.44 2.36
CA GLY A 467 8.28 2.77 2.22
C GLY A 467 7.72 3.81 3.20
N LYS A 468 6.98 3.40 4.22
CA LYS A 468 6.39 4.32 5.20
C LYS A 468 7.34 4.62 6.35
N VAL A 469 7.37 5.89 6.77
CA VAL A 469 8.10 6.36 7.96
C VAL A 469 7.18 6.34 9.17
N ARG A 470 7.62 5.74 10.27
CA ARG A 470 6.92 5.79 11.58
C ARG A 470 7.39 7.01 12.38
N ARG A 471 7.02 8.24 11.92
CA ARG A 471 7.54 9.51 12.49
C ARG A 471 7.27 9.65 13.98
N ALA A 472 6.11 9.24 14.48
CA ALA A 472 5.82 9.27 15.92
C ALA A 472 6.85 8.47 16.72
N ALA A 473 7.15 7.24 16.33
CA ALA A 473 8.15 6.40 17.00
C ALA A 473 9.57 7.00 16.91
N LEU A 474 9.93 7.56 15.74
CA LEU A 474 11.22 8.23 15.57
C LEU A 474 11.35 9.47 16.44
N ARG A 475 10.28 10.26 16.58
CA ARG A 475 10.22 11.41 17.47
C ARG A 475 10.31 10.99 18.93
N ASP A 476 9.47 10.04 19.36
CA ASP A 476 9.36 9.63 20.76
C ASP A 476 10.66 8.98 21.27
N ALA A 477 11.44 8.34 20.41
CA ALA A 477 12.77 7.83 20.74
C ALA A 477 13.84 8.94 20.95
N ARG A 478 13.52 10.21 20.66
CA ARG A 478 14.42 11.39 20.76
C ARG A 478 13.95 12.46 21.73
N LEU A 479 12.86 12.18 22.46
CA LEU A 479 12.34 12.98 23.58
C LEU A 479 12.95 12.50 24.90
#